data_e7ee6a3e35a4bbdd17ef8abb7b0a9ffa
#
_entry.id   e7ee6a3e35a4bbdd17ef8abb7b0a9ffa
#
_cell.length_a   1.000
_cell.length_b   1.000
_cell.length_c   1.000
_cell.angle_alpha   90.00
_cell.angle_beta   90.00
_cell.angle_gamma   90.00
#
_symmetry.space_group_name_H-M   'P 1'
#
loop_
_entity.id
_entity.type
_entity.pdbx_description
1 polymer ?
#
loop_
_entity_poly.entity_id
_entity_poly.type
_entity_poly.pdbx_seq_one_letter_code
_entity_poly.pdbx_strand_id
1 'polypeptide(L)'
;MRGWSFPAGRLFGVDIRIHVTFLFLLGFVWFSESLTMGVSGPGRGLALVAIIFGCVIVHELAHAVVAKHSGIIVRSIILLPIGGVTLMEDPNAGKPDPARDIRIAVSGPLVNLIIAAVAGVVVLSFAPQVKLWAQPFVHATNLPRSLFWSNLFLGAFNLLPAYPMDGGRILRALLAERMDYVHATRRAVTIGQVFAMFLMMVGLVWNAWLVLIGFVLFVGAQLEDRSAVFQSVLETLQAFSRKGDMHLLMCGRHNRAQHHVIATGV
;
A
#
# COMPACT_ATOMS: atom_id res chain seq x y z
N MET A 1 4.63 4.80 -15.34
CA MET A 1 5.19 3.63 -14.63
C MET A 1 5.12 2.30 -15.41
N ARG A 2 4.17 2.07 -16.32
CA ARG A 2 4.10 0.81 -17.10
C ARG A 2 5.32 0.53 -18.00
N GLY A 3 6.01 1.53 -18.51
CA GLY A 3 7.14 1.37 -19.45
C GLY A 3 8.42 0.78 -18.84
N TRP A 4 8.57 0.79 -17.52
CA TRP A 4 9.79 0.33 -16.81
C TRP A 4 9.52 -0.89 -15.92
N SER A 5 8.45 -1.66 -16.19
CA SER A 5 8.09 -2.84 -15.41
C SER A 5 7.83 -4.05 -16.32
N PHE A 6 8.39 -5.20 -15.94
CA PHE A 6 8.25 -6.48 -16.62
C PHE A 6 7.13 -7.32 -16.00
N PRO A 7 6.33 -8.06 -16.77
CA PRO A 7 5.36 -9.00 -16.23
C PRO A 7 6.08 -10.19 -15.58
N ALA A 8 5.79 -10.47 -14.31
CA ALA A 8 6.32 -11.61 -13.56
C ALA A 8 5.34 -12.78 -13.51
N GLY A 9 4.05 -12.53 -13.76
CA GLY A 9 3.01 -13.54 -13.74
C GLY A 9 1.64 -12.97 -13.42
N ARG A 10 0.66 -13.87 -13.26
CA ARG A 10 -0.71 -13.52 -12.88
C ARG A 10 -1.20 -14.45 -11.78
N LEU A 11 -1.59 -13.86 -10.64
CA LEU A 11 -2.14 -14.61 -9.51
C LEU A 11 -3.52 -14.06 -9.14
N PHE A 12 -4.50 -14.94 -8.97
CA PHE A 12 -5.91 -14.59 -8.65
C PHE A 12 -6.53 -13.54 -9.59
N GLY A 13 -6.06 -13.53 -10.86
CA GLY A 13 -6.52 -12.58 -11.86
C GLY A 13 -5.94 -11.16 -11.70
N VAL A 14 -4.83 -11.01 -10.95
CA VAL A 14 -4.08 -9.78 -10.77
C VAL A 14 -2.71 -9.94 -11.43
N ASP A 15 -2.31 -8.98 -12.27
CA ASP A 15 -1.01 -9.01 -12.93
C ASP A 15 0.07 -8.55 -11.95
N ILE A 16 1.09 -9.40 -11.73
CA ILE A 16 2.27 -9.07 -10.93
C ILE A 16 3.36 -8.59 -11.88
N ARG A 17 3.92 -7.43 -11.59
CA ARG A 17 4.97 -6.78 -12.39
C ARG A 17 6.16 -6.44 -11.50
N ILE A 18 7.36 -6.57 -12.05
CA ILE A 18 8.62 -6.21 -11.38
C ILE A 18 9.17 -4.96 -12.06
N HIS A 19 9.42 -3.92 -11.30
CA HIS A 19 10.03 -2.70 -11.81
C HIS A 19 11.52 -2.92 -12.07
N VAL A 20 12.08 -2.26 -13.09
CA VAL A 20 13.50 -2.41 -13.46
C VAL A 20 14.46 -2.12 -12.29
N THR A 21 14.08 -1.20 -11.39
CA THR A 21 14.88 -0.87 -10.20
C THR A 21 15.07 -2.06 -9.24
N PHE A 22 14.17 -3.04 -9.28
CA PHE A 22 14.31 -4.27 -8.50
C PHE A 22 15.52 -5.11 -8.93
N LEU A 23 15.85 -5.08 -10.22
CA LEU A 23 17.05 -5.76 -10.74
C LEU A 23 18.34 -5.16 -10.17
N PHE A 24 18.36 -3.84 -9.92
CA PHE A 24 19.49 -3.20 -9.23
C PHE A 24 19.63 -3.70 -7.79
N LEU A 25 18.52 -3.91 -7.07
CA LEU A 25 18.55 -4.50 -5.74
C LEU A 25 19.15 -5.92 -5.78
N LEU A 26 18.67 -6.77 -6.71
CA LEU A 26 19.21 -8.14 -6.87
C LEU A 26 20.70 -8.13 -7.20
N GLY A 27 21.12 -7.27 -8.13
CA GLY A 27 22.54 -7.08 -8.49
C GLY A 27 23.37 -6.58 -7.31
N PHE A 28 22.87 -5.65 -6.54
CA PHE A 28 23.54 -5.14 -5.33
C PHE A 28 23.71 -6.22 -4.27
N VAL A 29 22.65 -7.00 -3.98
CA VAL A 29 22.72 -8.11 -3.02
C VAL A 29 23.69 -9.17 -3.49
N TRP A 30 23.62 -9.57 -4.76
CA TRP A 30 24.56 -10.51 -5.36
C TRP A 30 26.02 -10.04 -5.18
N PHE A 31 26.31 -8.78 -5.53
CA PHE A 31 27.66 -8.20 -5.47
C PHE A 31 28.15 -8.11 -4.01
N SER A 32 27.31 -7.60 -3.10
CA SER A 32 27.65 -7.45 -1.68
C SER A 32 27.97 -8.79 -1.01
N GLU A 33 27.13 -9.81 -1.23
CA GLU A 33 27.33 -11.16 -0.68
C GLU A 33 28.56 -11.85 -1.29
N SER A 34 28.86 -11.61 -2.58
CA SER A 34 30.05 -12.15 -3.23
C SER A 34 31.33 -11.60 -2.63
N LEU A 35 31.33 -10.34 -2.22
CA LEU A 35 32.49 -9.69 -1.57
C LEU A 35 32.73 -10.21 -0.14
N THR A 36 31.66 -10.54 0.58
CA THR A 36 31.72 -10.87 2.00
C THR A 36 31.86 -12.38 2.27
N MET A 37 31.20 -13.23 1.48
CA MET A 37 31.09 -14.68 1.73
C MET A 37 31.65 -15.56 0.60
N GLY A 38 32.26 -14.98 -0.42
CA GLY A 38 32.79 -15.71 -1.57
C GLY A 38 31.64 -16.35 -2.43
N VAL A 39 31.98 -17.39 -3.21
CA VAL A 39 31.12 -17.97 -4.24
C VAL A 39 29.80 -18.58 -3.71
N SER A 40 29.76 -19.00 -2.45
CA SER A 40 28.58 -19.63 -1.83
C SER A 40 27.62 -18.65 -1.15
N GLY A 41 28.00 -17.37 -0.99
CA GLY A 41 27.22 -16.33 -0.33
C GLY A 41 25.98 -15.86 -1.10
N PRO A 42 26.09 -15.55 -2.40
CA PRO A 42 25.04 -14.89 -3.18
C PRO A 42 23.69 -15.63 -3.19
N GLY A 43 23.69 -16.96 -3.19
CA GLY A 43 22.48 -17.75 -3.20
C GLY A 43 21.60 -17.57 -1.96
N ARG A 44 22.21 -17.42 -0.78
CA ARG A 44 21.45 -17.20 0.48
C ARG A 44 20.90 -15.80 0.59
N GLY A 45 21.66 -14.79 0.16
CA GLY A 45 21.18 -13.41 0.10
C GLY A 45 20.01 -13.26 -0.85
N LEU A 46 20.08 -13.83 -2.03
CA LEU A 46 18.96 -13.85 -2.99
C LEU A 46 17.76 -14.61 -2.45
N ALA A 47 17.93 -15.73 -1.74
CA ALA A 47 16.85 -16.45 -1.08
C ALA A 47 16.18 -15.61 0.01
N LEU A 48 16.94 -14.83 0.78
CA LEU A 48 16.41 -13.89 1.75
C LEU A 48 15.58 -12.80 1.07
N VAL A 49 16.06 -12.20 -0.01
CA VAL A 49 15.30 -11.22 -0.80
C VAL A 49 14.01 -11.85 -1.33
N ALA A 50 14.06 -13.08 -1.85
CA ALA A 50 12.89 -13.79 -2.35
C ALA A 50 11.85 -14.02 -1.22
N ILE A 51 12.28 -14.35 0.01
CA ILE A 51 11.41 -14.49 1.17
C ILE A 51 10.75 -13.15 1.51
N ILE A 52 11.53 -12.09 1.67
CA ILE A 52 11.01 -10.76 2.05
C ILE A 52 9.98 -10.28 1.02
N PHE A 53 10.33 -10.32 -0.26
CA PHE A 53 9.41 -9.88 -1.32
C PHE A 53 8.26 -10.85 -1.55
N GLY A 54 8.43 -12.14 -1.27
CA GLY A 54 7.34 -13.10 -1.18
C GLY A 54 6.30 -12.69 -0.12
N CYS A 55 6.77 -12.27 1.07
CA CYS A 55 5.90 -11.74 2.12
C CYS A 55 5.16 -10.48 1.66
N VAL A 56 5.86 -9.56 0.96
CA VAL A 56 5.26 -8.33 0.40
C VAL A 56 4.22 -8.69 -0.68
N ILE A 57 4.52 -9.62 -1.58
CA ILE A 57 3.55 -10.05 -2.62
C ILE A 57 2.27 -10.61 -1.98
N VAL A 58 2.41 -11.47 -0.98
CA VAL A 58 1.25 -12.07 -0.30
C VAL A 58 0.44 -11.01 0.44
N HIS A 59 1.09 -10.05 1.06
CA HIS A 59 0.46 -8.88 1.69
C HIS A 59 -0.37 -8.07 0.68
N GLU A 60 0.23 -7.62 -0.42
CA GLU A 60 -0.45 -6.86 -1.48
C GLU A 60 -1.57 -7.67 -2.15
N LEU A 61 -1.35 -8.97 -2.30
CA LEU A 61 -2.34 -9.88 -2.87
C LEU A 61 -3.57 -10.02 -1.97
N ALA A 62 -3.39 -10.04 -0.64
CA ALA A 62 -4.50 -10.05 0.30
C ALA A 62 -5.37 -8.79 0.15
N HIS A 63 -4.75 -7.60 0.07
CA HIS A 63 -5.47 -6.36 -0.23
C HIS A 63 -6.21 -6.44 -1.56
N ALA A 64 -5.53 -6.91 -2.61
CA ALA A 64 -6.06 -7.01 -3.96
C ALA A 64 -7.28 -7.95 -4.05
N VAL A 65 -7.22 -9.10 -3.38
CA VAL A 65 -8.31 -10.09 -3.35
C VAL A 65 -9.52 -9.51 -2.63
N VAL A 66 -9.35 -8.91 -1.45
CA VAL A 66 -10.46 -8.31 -0.70
C VAL A 66 -11.04 -7.10 -1.43
N ALA A 67 -10.20 -6.25 -2.04
CA ALA A 67 -10.65 -5.13 -2.87
C ALA A 67 -11.50 -5.61 -4.06
N LYS A 68 -11.05 -6.65 -4.77
CA LYS A 68 -11.77 -7.23 -5.90
C LYS A 68 -13.14 -7.80 -5.49
N HIS A 69 -13.22 -8.49 -4.35
CA HIS A 69 -14.49 -8.98 -3.81
C HIS A 69 -15.41 -7.83 -3.34
N SER A 70 -14.84 -6.67 -3.08
CA SER A 70 -15.57 -5.45 -2.72
C SER A 70 -15.96 -4.57 -3.93
N GLY A 71 -15.79 -5.06 -5.15
CA GLY A 71 -16.17 -4.38 -6.38
C GLY A 71 -15.13 -3.37 -6.91
N ILE A 72 -13.93 -3.34 -6.34
CA ILE A 72 -12.81 -2.50 -6.82
C ILE A 72 -12.09 -3.21 -7.95
N ILE A 73 -11.75 -2.48 -9.00
CA ILE A 73 -10.98 -3.00 -10.13
C ILE A 73 -9.50 -2.96 -9.77
N VAL A 74 -8.89 -4.13 -9.61
CA VAL A 74 -7.44 -4.26 -9.38
C VAL A 74 -6.73 -4.53 -10.69
N ARG A 75 -5.86 -3.61 -11.13
CA ARG A 75 -5.16 -3.71 -12.42
C ARG A 75 -3.88 -4.51 -12.32
N SER A 76 -3.00 -4.16 -11.40
CA SER A 76 -1.70 -4.83 -11.23
C SER A 76 -1.06 -4.49 -9.90
N ILE A 77 -0.17 -5.38 -9.45
CA ILE A 77 0.77 -5.17 -8.33
C ILE A 77 2.15 -4.94 -8.94
N ILE A 78 2.80 -3.84 -8.60
CA ILE A 78 4.16 -3.51 -9.08
C ILE A 78 5.12 -3.62 -7.89
N LEU A 79 6.14 -4.48 -8.02
CA LEU A 79 7.20 -4.63 -7.03
C LEU A 79 8.31 -3.63 -7.30
N LEU A 80 8.62 -2.83 -6.28
CA LEU A 80 9.75 -1.91 -6.21
C LEU A 80 10.73 -2.36 -5.12
N PRO A 81 11.98 -1.88 -5.11
CA PRO A 81 12.94 -2.20 -4.04
C PRO A 81 12.47 -1.82 -2.63
N ILE A 82 11.59 -0.83 -2.53
CA ILE A 82 11.05 -0.30 -1.26
C ILE A 82 9.73 -0.94 -0.84
N GLY A 83 9.17 -1.87 -1.65
CA GLY A 83 7.89 -2.53 -1.34
C GLY A 83 7.02 -2.81 -2.56
N GLY A 84 5.74 -3.12 -2.34
CA GLY A 84 4.72 -3.33 -3.37
C GLY A 84 3.83 -2.10 -3.55
N VAL A 85 3.35 -1.88 -4.77
CA VAL A 85 2.33 -0.87 -5.07
C VAL A 85 1.22 -1.52 -5.88
N THR A 86 0.03 -1.56 -5.31
CA THR A 86 -1.16 -2.10 -5.98
C THR A 86 -1.94 -0.98 -6.67
N LEU A 87 -2.12 -1.11 -7.99
CA LEU A 87 -2.92 -0.18 -8.78
C LEU A 87 -4.40 -0.61 -8.73
N MET A 88 -5.20 0.19 -8.03
CA MET A 88 -6.64 -0.02 -7.85
C MET A 88 -7.43 1.13 -8.46
N GLU A 89 -8.58 0.83 -9.05
CA GLU A 89 -9.57 1.78 -9.51
C GLU A 89 -10.90 1.48 -8.82
N ASP A 90 -11.41 2.43 -8.05
CA ASP A 90 -12.74 2.33 -7.45
C ASP A 90 -13.78 2.99 -8.37
N PRO A 91 -14.69 2.23 -8.99
CA PRO A 91 -15.77 2.80 -9.79
C PRO A 91 -16.72 3.70 -8.98
N ASN A 92 -16.74 3.53 -7.66
CA ASN A 92 -17.60 4.26 -6.73
C ASN A 92 -16.81 5.23 -5.84
N ALA A 93 -15.68 5.77 -6.32
CA ALA A 93 -14.79 6.64 -5.55
C ALA A 93 -15.49 7.84 -4.86
N GLY A 94 -16.62 8.32 -5.41
CA GLY A 94 -17.43 9.39 -4.81
C GLY A 94 -18.35 8.98 -3.64
N LYS A 95 -18.34 7.70 -3.22
CA LYS A 95 -19.13 7.22 -2.09
C LYS A 95 -18.21 6.51 -1.10
N PRO A 96 -17.73 7.20 -0.05
CA PRO A 96 -16.90 6.60 0.98
C PRO A 96 -17.62 5.44 1.67
N ASP A 97 -16.95 4.30 1.79
CA ASP A 97 -17.40 3.14 2.56
C ASP A 97 -16.32 2.76 3.57
N PRO A 98 -16.37 3.33 4.79
CA PRO A 98 -15.37 3.08 5.83
C PRO A 98 -15.21 1.60 6.17
N ALA A 99 -16.29 0.83 6.24
CA ALA A 99 -16.25 -0.59 6.56
C ALA A 99 -15.53 -1.40 5.48
N ARG A 100 -15.72 -1.03 4.21
CA ARG A 100 -14.99 -1.62 3.07
C ARG A 100 -13.49 -1.28 3.15
N ASP A 101 -13.17 -0.01 3.38
CA ASP A 101 -11.79 0.47 3.47
C ASP A 101 -11.02 -0.21 4.61
N ILE A 102 -11.65 -0.41 5.77
CA ILE A 102 -11.07 -1.15 6.90
C ILE A 102 -10.80 -2.61 6.51
N ARG A 103 -11.79 -3.31 5.91
CA ARG A 103 -11.58 -4.72 5.51
C ARG A 103 -10.42 -4.88 4.54
N ILE A 104 -10.30 -3.98 3.58
CA ILE A 104 -9.18 -3.99 2.63
C ILE A 104 -7.88 -3.73 3.38
N ALA A 105 -7.80 -2.68 4.19
CA ALA A 105 -6.57 -2.27 4.86
C ALA A 105 -6.08 -3.30 5.90
N VAL A 106 -6.98 -3.99 6.61
CA VAL A 106 -6.61 -5.03 7.59
C VAL A 106 -6.13 -6.31 6.92
N SER A 107 -6.57 -6.62 5.69
CA SER A 107 -6.34 -7.93 5.06
C SER A 107 -4.86 -8.24 4.83
N GLY A 108 -4.05 -7.26 4.43
CA GLY A 108 -2.60 -7.43 4.23
C GLY A 108 -1.87 -7.76 5.53
N PRO A 109 -1.93 -6.87 6.55
CA PRO A 109 -1.32 -7.14 7.84
C PRO A 109 -1.78 -8.47 8.47
N LEU A 110 -3.08 -8.77 8.38
CA LEU A 110 -3.64 -9.98 8.96
C LEU A 110 -3.03 -11.26 8.36
N VAL A 111 -2.93 -11.34 7.04
CA VAL A 111 -2.33 -12.51 6.38
C VAL A 111 -0.86 -12.69 6.78
N ASN A 112 -0.09 -11.61 6.91
CA ASN A 112 1.30 -11.70 7.35
C ASN A 112 1.41 -12.16 8.81
N LEU A 113 0.55 -11.68 9.71
CA LEU A 113 0.53 -12.15 11.10
C LEU A 113 0.15 -13.64 11.20
N ILE A 114 -0.79 -14.10 10.37
CA ILE A 114 -1.14 -15.54 10.29
C ILE A 114 0.05 -16.35 9.81
N ILE A 115 0.75 -15.91 8.74
CA ILE A 115 1.95 -16.60 8.24
C ILE A 115 3.06 -16.60 9.30
N ALA A 116 3.27 -15.49 10.01
CA ALA A 116 4.23 -15.45 11.10
C ALA A 116 3.86 -16.45 12.21
N ALA A 117 2.60 -16.49 12.63
CA ALA A 117 2.16 -17.46 13.66
C ALA A 117 2.38 -18.92 13.21
N VAL A 118 1.99 -19.25 11.99
CA VAL A 118 2.19 -20.61 11.42
C VAL A 118 3.68 -20.93 11.31
N ALA A 119 4.49 -20.02 10.76
CA ALA A 119 5.94 -20.22 10.65
C ALA A 119 6.60 -20.37 12.04
N GLY A 120 6.15 -19.61 13.02
CA GLY A 120 6.63 -19.73 14.41
C GLY A 120 6.32 -21.10 15.00
N VAL A 121 5.09 -21.58 14.87
CA VAL A 121 4.69 -22.92 15.34
C VAL A 121 5.50 -24.01 14.62
N VAL A 122 5.66 -23.93 13.30
CA VAL A 122 6.43 -24.91 12.53
C VAL A 122 7.89 -24.92 12.97
N VAL A 123 8.52 -23.77 13.13
CA VAL A 123 9.93 -23.68 13.57
C VAL A 123 10.09 -24.24 14.98
N LEU A 124 9.23 -23.89 15.91
CA LEU A 124 9.31 -24.38 17.30
C LEU A 124 9.08 -25.90 17.40
N SER A 125 8.20 -26.47 16.56
CA SER A 125 7.86 -27.88 16.60
C SER A 125 8.86 -28.78 15.87
N PHE A 126 9.37 -28.33 14.69
CA PHE A 126 10.16 -29.18 13.78
C PHE A 126 11.61 -28.75 13.64
N ALA A 127 11.99 -27.57 14.12
CA ALA A 127 13.35 -27.06 14.03
C ALA A 127 13.77 -26.37 15.37
N PRO A 128 13.74 -27.07 16.52
CA PRO A 128 14.01 -26.47 17.84
C PRO A 128 15.45 -25.91 17.97
N GLN A 129 16.36 -26.35 17.10
CA GLN A 129 17.73 -25.79 17.00
C GLN A 129 17.73 -24.35 16.48
N VAL A 130 16.65 -23.88 15.82
CA VAL A 130 16.53 -22.52 15.33
C VAL A 130 16.06 -21.61 16.46
N LYS A 131 16.98 -20.83 17.00
CA LYS A 131 16.67 -19.84 18.05
C LYS A 131 15.92 -18.64 17.44
N LEU A 132 14.58 -18.63 17.54
CA LEU A 132 13.74 -17.57 16.97
C LEU A 132 14.12 -16.15 17.47
N TRP A 133 14.48 -16.02 18.73
CA TRP A 133 14.77 -14.77 19.42
C TRP A 133 16.26 -14.33 19.32
N ALA A 134 17.11 -15.10 18.60
CA ALA A 134 18.49 -14.72 18.42
C ALA A 134 18.63 -13.59 17.38
N GLN A 135 19.48 -12.64 17.66
CA GLN A 135 19.83 -11.56 16.71
C GLN A 135 20.93 -12.03 15.73
N PRO A 136 20.96 -11.48 14.52
CA PRO A 136 19.96 -10.62 13.89
C PRO A 136 18.68 -11.41 13.54
N PHE A 137 17.52 -10.78 13.72
CA PHE A 137 16.22 -11.42 13.52
C PHE A 137 15.98 -11.86 12.07
N VAL A 138 16.41 -11.04 11.11
CA VAL A 138 16.32 -11.29 9.67
C VAL A 138 17.73 -11.38 9.11
N HIS A 139 18.13 -12.55 8.63
CA HIS A 139 19.47 -12.77 8.10
C HIS A 139 19.52 -13.98 7.16
N ALA A 140 20.38 -13.92 6.15
CA ALA A 140 20.51 -14.96 5.12
C ALA A 140 20.97 -16.33 5.66
N THR A 141 21.63 -16.38 6.84
CA THR A 141 22.07 -17.65 7.44
C THR A 141 20.93 -18.49 8.01
N ASN A 142 19.77 -17.89 8.35
CA ASN A 142 18.65 -18.58 8.94
C ASN A 142 17.33 -18.16 8.29
N LEU A 143 17.00 -18.75 7.15
CA LEU A 143 15.81 -18.42 6.36
C LEU A 143 14.48 -18.70 7.08
N PRO A 144 14.30 -19.82 7.85
CA PRO A 144 13.07 -20.05 8.61
C PRO A 144 12.80 -18.95 9.65
N ARG A 145 13.82 -18.52 10.38
CA ARG A 145 13.71 -17.40 11.31
C ARG A 145 13.38 -16.10 10.59
N SER A 146 14.05 -15.86 9.44
CA SER A 146 13.81 -14.67 8.63
C SER A 146 12.40 -14.63 8.06
N LEU A 147 11.81 -15.75 7.67
CA LEU A 147 10.41 -15.85 7.25
C LEU A 147 9.45 -15.43 8.38
N PHE A 148 9.67 -15.96 9.59
CA PHE A 148 8.88 -15.58 10.76
C PHE A 148 8.94 -14.08 11.03
N TRP A 149 10.15 -13.53 11.18
CA TRP A 149 10.33 -12.14 11.56
C TRP A 149 9.96 -11.15 10.46
N SER A 150 10.20 -11.48 9.20
CA SER A 150 9.79 -10.61 8.08
C SER A 150 8.27 -10.45 8.02
N ASN A 151 7.52 -11.55 8.22
CA ASN A 151 6.06 -11.47 8.26
C ASN A 151 5.57 -10.75 9.52
N LEU A 152 6.16 -11.03 10.68
CA LEU A 152 5.79 -10.37 11.93
C LEU A 152 6.02 -8.85 11.85
N PHE A 153 7.19 -8.42 11.39
CA PHE A 153 7.50 -7.01 11.22
C PHE A 153 6.61 -6.36 10.16
N LEU A 154 6.44 -6.98 8.99
CA LEU A 154 5.61 -6.41 7.94
C LEU A 154 4.16 -6.24 8.38
N GLY A 155 3.58 -7.24 9.07
CA GLY A 155 2.23 -7.15 9.62
C GLY A 155 2.12 -6.11 10.75
N ALA A 156 3.04 -6.11 11.71
CA ALA A 156 3.01 -5.20 12.85
C ALA A 156 3.25 -3.74 12.43
N PHE A 157 4.23 -3.47 11.55
CA PHE A 157 4.50 -2.12 11.05
C PHE A 157 3.33 -1.56 10.24
N ASN A 158 2.70 -2.39 9.41
CA ASN A 158 1.55 -1.93 8.62
C ASN A 158 0.30 -1.67 9.47
N LEU A 159 0.22 -2.14 10.70
CA LEU A 159 -0.86 -1.79 11.64
C LEU A 159 -0.61 -0.49 12.42
N LEU A 160 0.57 0.13 12.30
CA LEU A 160 0.82 1.42 12.94
C LEU A 160 -0.14 2.48 12.39
N PRO A 161 -0.76 3.30 13.27
CA PRO A 161 -1.76 4.29 12.88
C PRO A 161 -1.11 5.53 12.23
N ALA A 162 -0.31 5.30 11.22
CA ALA A 162 0.48 6.33 10.53
C ALA A 162 0.54 6.05 9.03
N TYR A 163 0.32 7.08 8.20
CA TYR A 163 0.59 6.99 6.78
C TYR A 163 2.12 6.91 6.51
N PRO A 164 2.55 6.15 5.50
CA PRO A 164 1.78 5.49 4.42
C PRO A 164 1.31 4.05 4.74
N MET A 165 1.32 3.62 6.02
CA MET A 165 0.94 2.28 6.45
C MET A 165 -0.56 2.04 6.35
N ASP A 166 -0.98 0.76 6.33
CA ASP A 166 -2.40 0.39 6.29
C ASP A 166 -3.15 0.83 7.54
N GLY A 167 -2.47 0.88 8.69
CA GLY A 167 -3.02 1.43 9.93
C GLY A 167 -3.43 2.90 9.81
N GLY A 168 -2.76 3.68 8.98
CA GLY A 168 -3.19 5.04 8.63
C GLY A 168 -4.50 5.06 7.85
N ARG A 169 -4.69 4.11 6.92
CA ARG A 169 -5.94 3.92 6.17
C ARG A 169 -7.08 3.46 7.08
N ILE A 170 -6.79 2.53 8.02
CA ILE A 170 -7.75 2.09 9.05
C ILE A 170 -8.17 3.29 9.90
N LEU A 171 -7.21 4.07 10.38
CA LEU A 171 -7.48 5.26 11.20
C LEU A 171 -8.34 6.28 10.45
N ARG A 172 -8.02 6.56 9.18
CA ARG A 172 -8.84 7.44 8.33
C ARG A 172 -10.27 6.92 8.22
N ALA A 173 -10.46 5.64 7.94
CA ALA A 173 -11.78 5.03 7.76
C ALA A 173 -12.60 5.11 9.05
N LEU A 174 -12.00 4.85 10.23
CA LEU A 174 -12.65 5.00 11.52
C LEU A 174 -13.04 6.47 11.82
N LEU A 175 -12.20 7.42 11.45
CA LEU A 175 -12.53 8.84 11.59
C LEU A 175 -13.63 9.27 10.62
N ALA A 176 -13.66 8.71 9.41
CA ALA A 176 -14.66 9.03 8.38
C ALA A 176 -16.09 8.55 8.74
N GLU A 177 -16.26 7.67 9.74
CA GLU A 177 -17.57 7.34 10.30
C GLU A 177 -18.22 8.52 11.03
N ARG A 178 -17.41 9.47 11.52
CA ARG A 178 -17.87 10.58 12.38
C ARG A 178 -17.64 11.95 11.79
N MET A 179 -16.89 12.06 10.70
CA MET A 179 -16.55 13.31 10.06
C MET A 179 -16.38 13.13 8.55
N ASP A 180 -16.37 14.25 7.82
CA ASP A 180 -16.15 14.27 6.38
C ASP A 180 -14.79 13.65 6.01
N TYR A 181 -14.74 12.95 4.86
CA TYR A 181 -13.59 12.16 4.39
C TYR A 181 -12.29 12.98 4.29
N VAL A 182 -12.37 14.22 3.82
CA VAL A 182 -11.20 15.10 3.69
C VAL A 182 -10.64 15.46 5.07
N HIS A 183 -11.53 15.78 6.04
CA HIS A 183 -11.12 16.07 7.41
C HIS A 183 -10.58 14.83 8.13
N ALA A 184 -11.16 13.65 7.88
CA ALA A 184 -10.65 12.38 8.39
C ALA A 184 -9.24 12.09 7.88
N THR A 185 -8.98 12.29 6.58
CA THR A 185 -7.66 12.12 5.98
C THR A 185 -6.64 13.06 6.61
N ARG A 186 -6.95 14.36 6.72
CA ARG A 186 -6.03 15.33 7.35
C ARG A 186 -5.69 14.98 8.80
N ARG A 187 -6.68 14.56 9.59
CA ARG A 187 -6.42 14.13 10.98
C ARG A 187 -5.55 12.88 11.05
N ALA A 188 -5.84 11.88 10.22
CA ALA A 188 -5.02 10.66 10.18
C ALA A 188 -3.57 10.96 9.75
N VAL A 189 -3.38 11.85 8.76
CA VAL A 189 -2.05 12.33 8.35
C VAL A 189 -1.34 13.06 9.50
N THR A 190 -2.03 13.98 10.18
CA THR A 190 -1.44 14.73 11.33
C THR A 190 -1.00 13.77 12.43
N ILE A 191 -1.81 12.76 12.79
CA ILE A 191 -1.45 11.74 13.78
C ILE A 191 -0.21 10.97 13.32
N GLY A 192 -0.16 10.56 12.04
CA GLY A 192 0.99 9.89 11.45
C GLY A 192 2.26 10.75 11.48
N GLN A 193 2.16 12.06 11.21
CA GLN A 193 3.29 12.99 11.28
C GLN A 193 3.81 13.18 12.71
N VAL A 194 2.90 13.29 13.69
CA VAL A 194 3.29 13.37 15.12
C VAL A 194 4.01 12.09 15.55
N PHE A 195 3.51 10.93 15.14
CA PHE A 195 4.16 9.65 15.40
C PHE A 195 5.54 9.55 14.73
N ALA A 196 5.66 9.99 13.47
CA ALA A 196 6.92 10.03 12.74
C ALA A 196 7.95 10.97 13.41
N MET A 197 7.53 12.15 13.85
CA MET A 197 8.39 13.08 14.61
C MET A 197 8.84 12.47 15.94
N PHE A 198 7.94 11.79 16.65
CA PHE A 198 8.29 11.07 17.89
C PHE A 198 9.36 10.00 17.61
N LEU A 199 9.22 9.19 16.55
CA LEU A 199 10.23 8.22 16.17
C LEU A 199 11.58 8.87 15.83
N MET A 200 11.59 10.01 15.14
CA MET A 200 12.82 10.75 14.84
C MET A 200 13.49 11.23 16.13
N MET A 201 12.73 11.79 17.07
CA MET A 201 13.25 12.25 18.36
C MET A 201 13.87 11.11 19.16
N VAL A 202 13.19 9.98 19.26
CA VAL A 202 13.71 8.77 19.93
C VAL A 202 14.95 8.26 19.20
N GLY A 203 14.94 8.31 17.88
CA GLY A 203 16.04 7.86 17.03
C GLY A 203 17.31 8.68 17.20
N LEU A 204 17.20 9.97 17.47
CA LEU A 204 18.37 10.83 17.75
C LEU A 204 19.17 10.37 18.96
N VAL A 205 18.48 9.75 19.94
CA VAL A 205 19.13 9.28 21.18
C VAL A 205 19.62 7.82 21.04
N TRP A 206 18.85 6.97 20.33
CA TRP A 206 19.08 5.53 20.37
C TRP A 206 19.67 4.95 19.08
N ASN A 207 19.17 5.36 17.92
CA ASN A 207 19.61 4.73 16.67
C ASN A 207 19.22 5.55 15.44
N ALA A 208 20.21 5.89 14.60
CA ALA A 208 20.02 6.61 13.35
C ALA A 208 19.00 5.96 12.38
N TRP A 209 18.84 4.63 12.44
CA TRP A 209 17.81 3.93 11.64
C TRP A 209 16.38 4.34 12.00
N LEU A 210 16.10 4.63 13.28
CA LEU A 210 14.79 5.13 13.70
C LEU A 210 14.52 6.53 13.16
N VAL A 211 15.55 7.38 13.06
CA VAL A 211 15.45 8.70 12.43
C VAL A 211 15.07 8.54 10.95
N LEU A 212 15.74 7.64 10.25
CA LEU A 212 15.49 7.38 8.83
C LEU A 212 14.05 6.85 8.62
N ILE A 213 13.62 5.89 9.44
CA ILE A 213 12.25 5.35 9.40
C ILE A 213 11.24 6.46 9.66
N GLY A 214 11.42 7.25 10.72
CA GLY A 214 10.55 8.38 11.03
C GLY A 214 10.48 9.41 9.90
N PHE A 215 11.61 9.72 9.26
CA PHE A 215 11.66 10.62 8.10
C PHE A 215 10.87 10.06 6.90
N VAL A 216 11.03 8.79 6.57
CA VAL A 216 10.28 8.14 5.47
C VAL A 216 8.78 8.15 5.76
N LEU A 217 8.37 7.86 7.01
CA LEU A 217 6.97 7.93 7.42
C LEU A 217 6.42 9.35 7.32
N PHE A 218 7.20 10.36 7.74
CA PHE A 218 6.79 11.77 7.67
C PHE A 218 6.56 12.23 6.22
N VAL A 219 7.51 11.91 5.32
CA VAL A 219 7.38 12.24 3.89
C VAL A 219 6.21 11.48 3.26
N GLY A 220 6.05 10.18 3.57
CA GLY A 220 4.94 9.37 3.07
C GLY A 220 3.57 9.92 3.48
N ALA A 221 3.43 10.37 4.73
CA ALA A 221 2.22 11.03 5.21
C ALA A 221 1.93 12.35 4.49
N GLN A 222 2.95 13.15 4.17
CA GLN A 222 2.77 14.39 3.39
C GLN A 222 2.33 14.12 1.95
N LEU A 223 2.85 13.07 1.32
CA LEU A 223 2.46 12.70 -0.05
C LEU A 223 0.99 12.27 -0.10
N GLU A 224 0.51 11.56 0.92
CA GLU A 224 -0.89 11.14 1.01
C GLU A 224 -1.84 12.34 1.18
N ASP A 225 -1.50 13.32 2.03
CA ASP A 225 -2.30 14.54 2.19
C ASP A 225 -2.46 15.30 0.87
N ARG A 226 -1.36 15.46 0.13
CA ARG A 226 -1.39 16.13 -1.19
C ARG A 226 -2.25 15.37 -2.20
N SER A 227 -2.18 14.05 -2.21
CA SER A 227 -2.97 13.22 -3.12
C SER A 227 -4.47 13.31 -2.82
N ALA A 228 -4.85 13.32 -1.54
CA ALA A 228 -6.24 13.46 -1.12
C ALA A 228 -6.82 14.84 -1.47
N VAL A 229 -6.06 15.91 -1.25
CA VAL A 229 -6.47 17.27 -1.65
C VAL A 229 -6.61 17.38 -3.18
N PHE A 230 -5.68 16.83 -3.94
CA PHE A 230 -5.75 16.84 -5.40
C PHE A 230 -6.98 16.09 -5.92
N GLN A 231 -7.29 14.91 -5.36
CA GLN A 231 -8.50 14.17 -5.73
C GLN A 231 -9.77 14.95 -5.42
N SER A 232 -9.88 15.58 -4.25
CA SER A 232 -11.06 16.38 -3.89
C SER A 232 -11.27 17.57 -4.82
N VAL A 233 -10.20 18.22 -5.27
CA VAL A 233 -10.27 19.30 -6.26
C VAL A 233 -10.74 18.78 -7.62
N LEU A 234 -10.20 17.64 -8.08
CA LEU A 234 -10.64 17.03 -9.34
C LEU A 234 -12.12 16.64 -9.31
N GLU A 235 -12.60 16.03 -8.22
CA GLU A 235 -14.01 15.67 -8.05
C GLU A 235 -14.91 16.92 -8.09
N THR A 236 -14.49 17.99 -7.43
CA THR A 236 -15.21 19.27 -7.45
C THR A 236 -15.30 19.85 -8.86
N LEU A 237 -14.19 19.85 -9.62
CA LEU A 237 -14.16 20.33 -11.00
C LEU A 237 -15.02 19.46 -11.93
N GLN A 238 -15.00 18.14 -11.78
CA GLN A 238 -15.85 17.23 -12.55
C GLN A 238 -17.33 17.42 -12.23
N ALA A 239 -17.69 17.64 -10.96
CA ALA A 239 -19.06 17.95 -10.56
C ALA A 239 -19.55 19.28 -11.15
N PHE A 240 -18.67 20.28 -11.23
CA PHE A 240 -18.96 21.57 -11.86
C PHE A 240 -19.17 21.43 -13.37
N SER A 241 -18.31 20.66 -14.07
CA SER A 241 -18.45 20.37 -15.50
C SER A 241 -19.78 19.66 -15.79
N ARG A 242 -20.12 18.62 -15.04
CA ARG A 242 -21.40 17.90 -15.19
C ARG A 242 -22.62 18.79 -14.97
N LYS A 243 -22.58 19.73 -14.00
CA LYS A 243 -23.66 20.71 -13.78
C LYS A 243 -23.75 21.71 -14.92
N GLY A 244 -22.61 22.18 -15.45
CA GLY A 244 -22.56 23.07 -16.61
C GLY A 244 -23.16 22.43 -17.86
N ASP A 245 -22.80 21.17 -18.16
CA ASP A 245 -23.38 20.41 -19.28
C ASP A 245 -24.89 20.17 -19.13
N MET A 246 -25.34 19.90 -17.88
CA MET A 246 -26.77 19.73 -17.60
C MET A 246 -27.55 21.02 -17.77
N HIS A 247 -26.96 22.18 -17.42
CA HIS A 247 -27.56 23.51 -17.64
C HIS A 247 -27.69 23.83 -19.13
N LEU A 248 -26.65 23.51 -19.92
CA LEU A 248 -26.67 23.68 -21.38
C LEU A 248 -27.69 22.77 -22.07
N LEU A 249 -27.81 21.51 -21.60
CA LEU A 249 -28.84 20.58 -22.11
C LEU A 249 -30.26 21.00 -21.76
N MET A 250 -30.49 21.58 -20.58
CA MET A 250 -31.78 22.11 -20.19
C MET A 250 -32.13 23.39 -20.97
N CYS A 251 -31.18 24.33 -21.14
CA CYS A 251 -31.38 25.50 -22.00
C CYS A 251 -31.64 25.13 -23.45
N GLY A 252 -30.89 24.14 -23.98
CA GLY A 252 -31.08 23.67 -25.36
C GLY A 252 -32.44 22.96 -25.59
N ARG A 253 -33.01 22.29 -24.59
CA ARG A 253 -34.34 21.74 -24.64
C ARG A 253 -35.44 22.82 -24.58
N HIS A 254 -35.24 23.83 -23.75
CA HIS A 254 -36.21 24.96 -23.63
C HIS A 254 -36.28 25.76 -24.95
N ASN A 255 -35.15 26.00 -25.59
CA ASN A 255 -35.10 26.70 -26.88
C ASN A 255 -35.69 25.87 -28.04
N ARG A 256 -35.55 24.53 -28.03
CA ARG A 256 -36.24 23.67 -29.03
C ARG A 256 -37.77 23.60 -28.82
N ALA A 257 -38.24 23.65 -27.59
CA ALA A 257 -39.66 23.68 -27.30
C ALA A 257 -40.31 25.00 -27.75
N GLN A 258 -39.63 26.13 -27.64
CA GLN A 258 -40.12 27.42 -28.14
C GLN A 258 -40.15 27.50 -29.68
N HIS A 259 -39.20 26.88 -30.39
CA HIS A 259 -39.21 26.82 -31.85
C HIS A 259 -40.33 25.91 -32.41
N HIS A 260 -40.77 24.89 -31.68
CA HIS A 260 -41.89 24.05 -32.12
C HIS A 260 -43.28 24.70 -31.92
N VAL A 261 -43.44 25.63 -30.96
CA VAL A 261 -44.67 26.35 -30.71
C VAL A 261 -44.88 27.45 -31.75
N ILE A 262 -43.84 28.01 -32.34
CA ILE A 262 -43.93 29.05 -33.38
C ILE A 262 -44.20 28.47 -34.76
N ALA A 263 -43.91 27.18 -35.00
CA ALA A 263 -44.05 26.52 -36.29
C ALA A 263 -45.46 25.89 -36.53
N THR A 264 -46.32 25.88 -35.52
CA THR A 264 -47.72 25.30 -35.62
C THR A 264 -48.81 26.35 -35.54
N GLY A 265 -48.49 27.63 -35.66
CA GLY A 265 -49.42 28.75 -35.66
C GLY A 265 -49.60 29.39 -37.03
N VAL A 266 -50.13 28.63 -38.06
CA VAL A 266 -50.83 29.12 -39.23
C VAL A 266 -51.90 28.11 -39.63
#